data_09f43933885ab1ad72e5925ffc3060fb
#
_entry.id   09f43933885ab1ad72e5925ffc3060fb
#
_cell.length_a   1.000
_cell.length_b   1.000
_cell.length_c   1.000
_cell.angle_alpha   90.00
_cell.angle_beta   90.00
_cell.angle_gamma   90.00
#
_symmetry.space_group_name_H-M   'P 1'
#
loop_
_entity.id
_entity.type
_entity.pdbx_description
1 polymer ?
#
loop_
_entity_poly.entity_id
_entity_poly.type
_entity_poly.pdbx_seq_one_letter_code
_entity_poly.pdbx_strand_id
1 'polypeptide(L)'
;EWIHYVRLHPEIKFIIAPHEVDEENLHDLKKEFEGSVFYSAWIANKNARESNCLIIDHIGTLSRLYHYATITYGGGGFGDDGLRNILEAAVYGKPVIFGPEFDKNFEAEELIECGGAISVENAIELEKVVDGLLNSKDELSSRSKAAKNYVFKNAGATDKIISFIKMESLL
;
A
#
# COMPACT_ATOMS: atom_id res chain seq x y z
N GLU A 1 -12.33 -7.89 -7.11
CA GLU A 1 -13.13 -7.12 -6.14
C GLU A 1 -12.89 -5.63 -6.29
N TRP A 2 -11.64 -5.15 -6.29
CA TRP A 2 -11.31 -3.75 -6.60
C TRP A 2 -11.85 -3.24 -7.94
N ILE A 3 -12.00 -4.11 -8.94
CA ILE A 3 -12.50 -3.76 -10.27
C ILE A 3 -13.87 -3.09 -10.19
N HIS A 4 -14.77 -3.64 -9.38
CA HIS A 4 -16.11 -3.10 -9.21
C HIS A 4 -16.07 -1.76 -8.47
N TYR A 5 -15.30 -1.68 -7.40
CA TYR A 5 -15.15 -0.48 -6.58
C TYR A 5 -14.57 0.69 -7.39
N VAL A 6 -13.54 0.44 -8.21
CA VAL A 6 -12.94 1.46 -9.11
C VAL A 6 -13.96 2.05 -10.09
N ARG A 7 -14.86 1.21 -10.60
CA ARG A 7 -15.93 1.66 -11.53
C ARG A 7 -17.01 2.49 -10.85
N LEU A 8 -17.35 2.16 -9.60
CA LEU A 8 -18.39 2.85 -8.83
C LEU A 8 -17.92 4.20 -8.27
N HIS A 9 -16.60 4.39 -8.12
CA HIS A 9 -16.01 5.57 -7.49
C HIS A 9 -15.10 6.35 -8.45
N PRO A 10 -15.67 7.01 -9.48
CA PRO A 10 -14.86 7.79 -10.45
C PRO A 10 -14.18 9.01 -9.82
N GLU A 11 -14.64 9.47 -8.66
CA GLU A 11 -14.06 10.57 -7.89
C GLU A 11 -12.76 10.15 -7.16
N ILE A 12 -12.56 8.86 -6.90
CA ILE A 12 -11.37 8.33 -6.26
C ILE A 12 -10.32 8.02 -7.33
N LYS A 13 -9.06 8.37 -7.04
CA LYS A 13 -7.93 8.02 -7.91
C LYS A 13 -7.23 6.78 -7.39
N PHE A 14 -7.12 5.77 -8.24
CA PHE A 14 -6.51 4.49 -7.93
C PHE A 14 -5.16 4.37 -8.63
N ILE A 15 -4.16 3.90 -7.90
CA ILE A 15 -2.85 3.52 -8.44
C ILE A 15 -2.67 2.04 -8.17
N ILE A 16 -2.56 1.25 -9.21
CA ILE A 16 -2.36 -0.20 -9.16
C ILE A 16 -0.92 -0.49 -9.54
N ALA A 17 -0.16 -1.06 -8.61
CA ALA A 17 1.19 -1.53 -8.85
C ALA A 17 1.20 -3.07 -8.77
N PRO A 18 1.20 -3.77 -9.91
CA PRO A 18 1.25 -5.22 -9.93
C PRO A 18 2.60 -5.73 -9.42
N HIS A 19 2.62 -6.99 -8.99
CA HIS A 19 3.87 -7.64 -8.59
C HIS A 19 4.77 -7.91 -9.78
N GLU A 20 4.19 -8.41 -10.84
CA GLU A 20 4.86 -8.75 -12.08
C GLU A 20 4.43 -7.77 -13.17
N VAL A 21 5.42 -7.20 -13.87
CA VAL A 21 5.22 -6.18 -14.91
C VAL A 21 5.54 -6.72 -16.30
N ASP A 22 5.34 -8.02 -16.50
CA ASP A 22 5.41 -8.64 -17.83
C ASP A 22 4.19 -8.30 -18.68
N GLU A 23 4.30 -8.53 -19.99
CA GLU A 23 3.28 -8.15 -20.95
C GLU A 23 1.93 -8.85 -20.73
N GLU A 24 1.95 -10.11 -20.29
CA GLU A 24 0.75 -10.92 -20.07
C GLU A 24 -0.04 -10.38 -18.89
N ASN A 25 0.60 -10.22 -17.74
CA ASN A 25 -0.03 -9.66 -16.53
C ASN A 25 -0.55 -8.24 -16.75
N LEU A 26 0.22 -7.38 -17.43
CA LEU A 26 -0.20 -6.02 -17.73
C LEU A 26 -1.40 -6.00 -18.69
N HIS A 27 -1.45 -6.92 -19.66
CA HIS A 27 -2.57 -7.02 -20.59
C HIS A 27 -3.85 -7.47 -19.88
N ASP A 28 -3.76 -8.42 -18.96
CA ASP A 28 -4.90 -8.91 -18.20
C ASP A 28 -5.41 -7.85 -17.22
N LEU A 29 -4.52 -7.17 -16.50
CA LEU A 29 -4.92 -6.02 -15.67
C LEU A 29 -5.62 -4.94 -16.50
N LYS A 30 -5.16 -4.67 -17.69
CA LYS A 30 -5.76 -3.67 -18.58
C LYS A 30 -7.17 -4.06 -19.03
N LYS A 31 -7.43 -5.35 -19.22
CA LYS A 31 -8.79 -5.86 -19.52
C LYS A 31 -9.71 -5.77 -18.29
N GLU A 32 -9.19 -6.14 -17.13
CA GLU A 32 -9.96 -6.12 -15.88
C GLU A 32 -10.34 -4.69 -15.48
N PHE A 33 -9.38 -3.78 -15.54
CA PHE A 33 -9.59 -2.37 -15.21
C PHE A 33 -9.83 -1.54 -16.48
N GLU A 34 -10.98 -1.73 -17.10
CA GLU A 34 -11.39 -0.95 -18.28
C GLU A 34 -11.33 0.56 -17.99
N GLY A 35 -10.81 1.32 -18.94
CA GLY A 35 -10.62 2.77 -18.78
C GLY A 35 -9.36 3.17 -18.00
N SER A 36 -8.61 2.21 -17.43
CA SER A 36 -7.32 2.49 -16.79
C SER A 36 -6.29 3.00 -17.80
N VAL A 37 -5.21 3.59 -17.32
CA VAL A 37 -4.10 4.08 -18.15
C VAL A 37 -2.79 3.56 -17.59
N PHE A 38 -1.87 3.12 -18.44
CA PHE A 38 -0.51 2.80 -18.02
C PHE A 38 0.26 4.08 -17.68
N TYR A 39 1.12 4.01 -16.71
CA TYR A 39 1.93 5.13 -16.26
C TYR A 39 2.85 5.66 -17.37
N SER A 40 3.45 4.79 -18.19
CA SER A 40 4.23 5.19 -19.37
C SER A 40 3.42 6.01 -20.35
N ALA A 41 2.19 5.60 -20.66
CA ALA A 41 1.28 6.33 -21.54
C ALA A 41 0.79 7.65 -20.90
N TRP A 42 0.56 7.65 -19.57
CA TRP A 42 0.15 8.84 -18.84
C TRP A 42 1.21 9.95 -18.85
N ILE A 43 2.51 9.58 -18.76
CA ILE A 43 3.62 10.53 -18.90
C ILE A 43 3.70 11.09 -20.32
N ALA A 44 3.56 10.22 -21.33
CA ALA A 44 3.72 10.58 -22.74
C ALA A 44 2.56 11.45 -23.26
N ASN A 45 1.33 11.28 -22.72
CA ASN A 45 0.14 11.94 -23.23
C ASN A 45 -0.70 12.59 -22.13
N LYS A 46 -0.77 13.93 -22.14
CA LYS A 46 -1.56 14.70 -21.18
C LYS A 46 -3.07 14.39 -21.20
N ASN A 47 -3.61 13.95 -22.31
CA ASN A 47 -5.03 13.60 -22.46
C ASN A 47 -5.38 12.27 -21.76
N ALA A 48 -4.39 11.45 -21.40
CA ALA A 48 -4.59 10.24 -20.63
C ALA A 48 -4.93 10.49 -19.14
N ARG A 49 -5.00 11.74 -18.71
CA ARG A 49 -5.21 12.13 -17.29
C ARG A 49 -6.66 12.07 -16.82
N GLU A 50 -7.61 11.77 -17.70
CA GLU A 50 -9.04 11.69 -17.37
C GLU A 50 -9.39 10.40 -16.61
N SER A 51 -8.58 9.34 -16.73
CA SER A 51 -8.80 8.09 -16.01
C SER A 51 -8.69 8.27 -14.49
N ASN A 52 -9.53 7.54 -13.76
CA ASN A 52 -9.41 7.42 -12.31
C ASN A 52 -8.51 6.25 -11.87
N CYS A 53 -8.03 5.43 -12.80
CA CYS A 53 -7.19 4.27 -12.52
C CYS A 53 -5.89 4.31 -13.32
N LEU A 54 -4.76 4.30 -12.61
CA LEU A 54 -3.41 4.29 -13.15
C LEU A 54 -2.75 2.96 -12.85
N ILE A 55 -2.27 2.25 -13.87
CA ILE A 55 -1.50 1.01 -13.73
C ILE A 55 -0.02 1.31 -13.88
N ILE A 56 0.78 0.90 -12.92
CA ILE A 56 2.23 1.05 -12.96
C ILE A 56 2.82 -0.10 -13.78
N ASP A 57 3.41 0.23 -14.90
CA ASP A 57 3.93 -0.69 -15.90
C ASP A 57 5.46 -0.78 -15.91
N HIS A 58 6.10 -0.45 -14.80
CA HIS A 58 7.57 -0.56 -14.63
C HIS A 58 7.96 -0.73 -13.15
N ILE A 59 9.16 -1.25 -12.94
CA ILE A 59 9.71 -1.53 -11.61
C ILE A 59 10.39 -0.27 -11.02
N GLY A 60 10.42 -0.17 -9.68
CA GLY A 60 11.24 0.79 -8.95
C GLY A 60 10.58 2.11 -8.59
N THR A 61 9.29 2.29 -8.89
CA THR A 61 8.57 3.54 -8.59
C THR A 61 7.64 3.44 -7.38
N LEU A 62 7.22 2.24 -7.00
CA LEU A 62 6.19 1.99 -5.98
C LEU A 62 6.50 2.69 -4.65
N SER A 63 7.72 2.59 -4.14
CA SER A 63 8.11 3.20 -2.86
C SER A 63 7.89 4.72 -2.81
N ARG A 64 8.01 5.40 -3.96
CA ARG A 64 7.76 6.85 -4.06
C ARG A 64 6.27 7.17 -4.22
N LEU A 65 5.50 6.25 -4.79
CA LEU A 65 4.06 6.46 -5.03
C LEU A 65 3.26 6.48 -3.74
N TYR A 66 3.70 5.78 -2.70
CA TYR A 66 3.07 5.85 -1.38
C TYR A 66 2.97 7.27 -0.82
N HIS A 67 3.88 8.16 -1.20
CA HIS A 67 3.81 9.58 -0.81
C HIS A 67 2.48 10.23 -1.22
N TYR A 68 1.93 9.86 -2.37
CA TYR A 68 0.71 10.44 -2.94
C TYR A 68 -0.58 9.74 -2.48
N ALA A 69 -0.47 8.58 -1.86
CA ALA A 69 -1.63 7.83 -1.40
C ALA A 69 -2.31 8.52 -0.22
N THR A 70 -3.61 8.35 -0.09
CA THR A 70 -4.39 8.67 1.11
C THR A 70 -4.52 7.42 1.98
N ILE A 71 -4.84 6.30 1.37
CA ILE A 71 -4.96 4.97 1.95
C ILE A 71 -4.14 4.03 1.09
N THR A 72 -3.54 3.01 1.67
CA THR A 72 -2.78 2.00 0.94
C THR A 72 -3.36 0.61 1.19
N TYR A 73 -3.38 -0.20 0.14
CA TYR A 73 -3.76 -1.60 0.21
C TYR A 73 -2.54 -2.45 -0.17
N GLY A 74 -2.08 -3.28 0.76
CA GLY A 74 -1.05 -4.26 0.51
C GLY A 74 -1.68 -5.49 -0.13
N GLY A 75 -1.39 -5.76 -1.39
CA GLY A 75 -1.75 -7.03 -2.03
C GLY A 75 -1.08 -8.19 -1.28
N GLY A 76 -1.79 -9.28 -1.08
CA GLY A 76 -1.37 -10.42 -0.26
C GLY A 76 -2.19 -10.55 1.02
N GLY A 77 -1.89 -11.60 1.78
CA GLY A 77 -2.67 -11.93 2.98
C GLY A 77 -4.03 -12.59 2.70
N PHE A 78 -4.29 -13.04 1.45
CA PHE A 78 -5.44 -13.87 1.07
C PHE A 78 -5.03 -15.23 0.49
N GLY A 79 -3.80 -15.65 0.71
CA GLY A 79 -3.24 -16.91 0.21
C GLY A 79 -1.78 -17.07 0.59
N ASP A 80 -1.13 -18.08 0.04
CA ASP A 80 0.23 -18.51 0.41
C ASP A 80 1.35 -17.50 0.10
N ASP A 81 1.10 -16.47 -0.71
CA ASP A 81 2.10 -15.51 -1.18
C ASP A 81 2.59 -14.52 -0.10
N GLY A 82 1.95 -14.56 1.07
CA GLY A 82 2.31 -13.71 2.20
C GLY A 82 2.01 -12.23 1.99
N LEU A 83 2.29 -11.45 3.00
CA LEU A 83 2.09 -10.00 3.00
C LEU A 83 3.31 -9.28 2.44
N ARG A 84 3.08 -8.26 1.62
CA ARG A 84 4.13 -7.38 1.07
C ARG A 84 4.68 -6.44 2.13
N ASN A 85 5.80 -5.76 1.81
CA ASN A 85 6.42 -4.80 2.72
C ASN A 85 5.49 -3.60 3.01
N ILE A 86 4.76 -3.72 4.12
CA ILE A 86 3.79 -2.71 4.57
C ILE A 86 4.48 -1.46 5.17
N LEU A 87 5.73 -1.58 5.60
CA LEU A 87 6.48 -0.46 6.19
C LEU A 87 6.79 0.63 5.18
N GLU A 88 6.88 0.28 3.89
CA GLU A 88 7.09 1.25 2.82
C GLU A 88 5.94 2.26 2.71
N ALA A 89 4.73 1.86 3.02
CA ALA A 89 3.57 2.75 3.08
C ALA A 89 3.50 3.48 4.43
N ALA A 90 3.71 2.75 5.51
CA ALA A 90 3.61 3.27 6.88
C ALA A 90 4.60 4.41 7.16
N VAL A 91 5.81 4.38 6.58
CA VAL A 91 6.81 5.45 6.72
C VAL A 91 6.31 6.81 6.21
N TYR A 92 5.45 6.81 5.20
CA TYR A 92 4.79 8.03 4.70
C TYR A 92 3.55 8.42 5.52
N GLY A 93 3.24 7.69 6.60
CA GLY A 93 2.04 7.93 7.41
C GLY A 93 0.77 7.57 6.64
N LYS A 94 0.79 6.47 5.90
CA LYS A 94 -0.40 5.98 5.20
C LYS A 94 -0.98 4.81 5.97
N PRO A 95 -2.29 4.83 6.29
CA PRO A 95 -2.96 3.65 6.80
C PRO A 95 -2.82 2.50 5.81
N VAL A 96 -2.49 1.33 6.30
CA VAL A 96 -2.30 0.15 5.46
C VAL A 96 -3.43 -0.85 5.70
N ILE A 97 -4.08 -1.28 4.63
CA ILE A 97 -5.10 -2.34 4.66
C ILE A 97 -4.52 -3.57 3.99
N PHE A 98 -4.77 -4.76 4.51
CA PHE A 98 -4.32 -6.03 3.95
C PHE A 98 -5.24 -7.19 4.36
N GLY A 99 -5.03 -8.39 3.77
CA GLY A 99 -5.79 -9.59 4.06
C GLY A 99 -5.49 -10.22 5.42
N PRO A 100 -6.23 -11.27 5.82
CA PRO A 100 -6.15 -11.85 7.17
C PRO A 100 -4.91 -12.72 7.41
N GLU A 101 -4.21 -13.15 6.35
CA GLU A 101 -3.05 -14.06 6.43
C GLU A 101 -1.75 -13.29 6.64
N PHE A 102 -1.46 -12.87 7.87
CA PHE A 102 -0.26 -12.09 8.21
C PHE A 102 0.55 -12.64 9.39
N ASP A 103 0.25 -13.82 9.91
CA ASP A 103 0.86 -14.43 11.10
C ASP A 103 2.40 -14.55 11.04
N LYS A 104 2.97 -14.51 9.83
CA LYS A 104 4.42 -14.54 9.61
C LYS A 104 5.05 -13.15 9.57
N ASN A 105 4.26 -12.10 9.74
CA ASN A 105 4.69 -10.72 9.61
C ASN A 105 4.48 -9.97 10.93
N PHE A 106 5.51 -9.97 11.75
CA PHE A 106 5.51 -9.35 13.07
C PHE A 106 5.16 -7.84 13.03
N GLU A 107 5.64 -7.14 12.01
CA GLU A 107 5.34 -5.72 11.81
C GLU A 107 3.86 -5.46 11.52
N ALA A 108 3.16 -6.45 10.93
CA ALA A 108 1.73 -6.32 10.65
C ALA A 108 0.91 -6.37 11.94
N GLU A 109 1.24 -7.29 12.85
CA GLU A 109 0.59 -7.37 14.16
C GLU A 109 0.77 -6.06 14.94
N GLU A 110 2.01 -5.59 15.05
CA GLU A 110 2.30 -4.33 15.77
C GLU A 110 1.66 -3.10 15.14
N LEU A 111 1.57 -3.05 13.79
CA LEU A 111 0.87 -1.96 13.10
C LEU A 111 -0.64 -1.98 13.33
N ILE A 112 -1.26 -3.17 13.43
CA ILE A 112 -2.68 -3.30 13.82
C ILE A 112 -2.86 -2.83 15.26
N GLU A 113 -2.05 -3.32 16.19
CA GLU A 113 -2.13 -2.98 17.61
C GLU A 113 -1.99 -1.48 17.87
N CYS A 114 -1.09 -0.80 17.17
CA CYS A 114 -0.94 0.65 17.29
C CYS A 114 -1.99 1.45 16.51
N GLY A 115 -2.86 0.79 15.74
CA GLY A 115 -3.90 1.41 14.93
C GLY A 115 -3.43 1.97 13.59
N GLY A 116 -2.20 1.66 13.15
CA GLY A 116 -1.64 2.10 11.86
C GLY A 116 -2.08 1.26 10.67
N ALA A 117 -2.57 0.04 10.91
CA ALA A 117 -3.06 -0.86 9.88
C ALA A 117 -4.41 -1.48 10.23
N ILE A 118 -5.05 -2.08 9.23
CA ILE A 118 -6.33 -2.79 9.35
C ILE A 118 -6.24 -4.06 8.52
N SER A 119 -6.56 -5.22 9.13
CA SER A 119 -6.79 -6.46 8.39
C SER A 119 -8.25 -6.58 8.01
N VAL A 120 -8.53 -7.13 6.82
CA VAL A 120 -9.88 -7.35 6.30
C VAL A 120 -10.03 -8.77 5.77
N GLU A 121 -11.17 -9.40 6.06
CA GLU A 121 -11.45 -10.79 5.71
C GLU A 121 -11.92 -10.98 4.26
N ASN A 122 -12.55 -9.95 3.68
CA ASN A 122 -13.18 -10.04 2.37
C ASN A 122 -13.41 -8.64 1.75
N ALA A 123 -13.92 -8.63 0.51
CA ALA A 123 -14.21 -7.42 -0.24
C ALA A 123 -15.22 -6.48 0.41
N ILE A 124 -16.27 -7.04 0.99
CA ILE A 124 -17.34 -6.23 1.62
C ILE A 124 -16.76 -5.46 2.81
N GLU A 125 -15.90 -6.11 3.58
CA GLU A 125 -15.21 -5.46 4.69
C GLU A 125 -14.21 -4.42 4.21
N LEU A 126 -13.48 -4.74 3.15
CA LEU A 126 -12.55 -3.81 2.51
C LEU A 126 -13.24 -2.52 2.06
N GLU A 127 -14.33 -2.62 1.32
CA GLU A 127 -15.12 -1.46 0.88
C GLU A 127 -15.59 -0.64 2.08
N LYS A 128 -16.16 -1.28 3.09
CA LYS A 128 -16.62 -0.62 4.31
C LYS A 128 -15.51 0.11 5.06
N VAL A 129 -14.32 -0.49 5.14
CA VAL A 129 -13.15 0.13 5.79
C VAL A 129 -12.66 1.34 4.99
N VAL A 130 -12.56 1.21 3.67
CA VAL A 130 -12.13 2.31 2.79
C VAL A 130 -13.12 3.47 2.88
N ASP A 131 -14.42 3.20 2.76
CA ASP A 131 -15.47 4.22 2.87
C ASP A 131 -15.44 4.91 4.25
N GLY A 132 -15.27 4.13 5.31
CA GLY A 132 -15.15 4.66 6.68
C GLY A 132 -13.97 5.64 6.80
N LEU A 133 -12.81 5.26 6.30
CA LEU A 133 -11.61 6.11 6.34
C LEU A 133 -11.74 7.37 5.47
N LEU A 134 -12.35 7.26 4.29
CA LEU A 134 -12.56 8.41 3.41
C LEU A 134 -13.58 9.40 3.97
N ASN A 135 -14.57 8.92 4.72
CA ASN A 135 -15.61 9.74 5.32
C ASN A 135 -15.25 10.31 6.70
N SER A 136 -14.17 9.80 7.35
CA SER A 136 -13.73 10.25 8.68
C SER A 136 -12.31 10.80 8.66
N LYS A 137 -12.19 12.13 8.55
CA LYS A 137 -10.88 12.80 8.58
C LYS A 137 -10.12 12.56 9.88
N ASP A 138 -10.82 12.45 11.00
CA ASP A 138 -10.21 12.24 12.31
C ASP A 138 -9.64 10.84 12.42
N GLU A 139 -10.39 9.81 11.99
CA GLU A 139 -9.91 8.44 11.95
C GLU A 139 -8.73 8.28 11.00
N LEU A 140 -8.84 8.79 9.78
CA LEU A 140 -7.76 8.78 8.80
C LEU A 140 -6.49 9.44 9.36
N SER A 141 -6.62 10.61 9.99
CA SER A 141 -5.50 11.32 10.61
C SER A 141 -4.88 10.55 11.77
N SER A 142 -5.71 9.94 12.62
CA SER A 142 -5.25 9.13 13.75
C SER A 142 -4.42 7.94 13.28
N ARG A 143 -4.94 7.17 12.32
CA ARG A 143 -4.25 6.01 11.75
C ARG A 143 -2.98 6.38 11.00
N SER A 144 -3.01 7.49 10.26
CA SER A 144 -1.83 8.02 9.57
C SER A 144 -0.70 8.36 10.54
N LYS A 145 -1.03 8.99 11.67
CA LYS A 145 -0.06 9.29 12.73
C LYS A 145 0.47 8.03 13.40
N ALA A 146 -0.40 7.06 13.68
CA ALA A 146 -0.04 5.79 14.28
C ALA A 146 0.96 5.01 13.40
N ALA A 147 0.66 4.85 12.10
CA ALA A 147 1.53 4.19 11.14
C ALA A 147 2.92 4.86 11.07
N LYS A 148 2.94 6.19 10.93
CA LYS A 148 4.18 6.95 10.89
C LYS A 148 4.99 6.81 12.17
N ASN A 149 4.36 7.00 13.33
CA ASN A 149 5.02 6.93 14.62
C ASN A 149 5.61 5.55 14.89
N TYR A 150 4.91 4.49 14.51
CA TYR A 150 5.42 3.13 14.61
C TYR A 150 6.77 2.96 13.90
N VAL A 151 6.85 3.36 12.63
CA VAL A 151 8.08 3.22 11.85
C VAL A 151 9.22 4.06 12.44
N PHE A 152 8.96 5.31 12.81
CA PHE A 152 10.01 6.18 13.37
C PHE A 152 10.48 5.73 14.76
N LYS A 153 9.58 5.19 15.60
CA LYS A 153 9.95 4.64 16.92
C LYS A 153 10.85 3.42 16.79
N ASN A 154 10.64 2.58 15.78
CA ASN A 154 11.38 1.34 15.54
C ASN A 154 12.60 1.52 14.62
N ALA A 155 12.84 2.72 14.11
CA ALA A 155 14.00 3.03 13.28
C ALA A 155 15.31 3.01 14.09
N GLY A 156 16.46 2.92 13.37
CA GLY A 156 17.79 3.01 13.98
C GLY A 156 18.42 1.66 14.31
N ALA A 157 17.94 0.55 13.75
CA ALA A 157 18.54 -0.77 13.93
C ALA A 157 20.04 -0.81 13.55
N THR A 158 20.40 -0.19 12.43
CA THR A 158 21.79 -0.10 11.96
C THR A 158 22.70 0.55 12.97
N ASP A 159 22.29 1.69 13.54
CA ASP A 159 23.10 2.40 14.55
C ASP A 159 23.27 1.60 15.82
N LYS A 160 22.23 0.89 16.26
CA LYS A 160 22.28 -0.02 17.41
C LYS A 160 23.25 -1.17 17.17
N ILE A 161 23.19 -1.79 15.98
CA ILE A 161 24.08 -2.89 15.62
C ILE A 161 25.54 -2.41 15.55
N ILE A 162 25.80 -1.30 14.87
CA ILE A 162 27.16 -0.73 14.78
C ILE A 162 27.69 -0.37 16.15
N SER A 163 26.88 0.24 17.02
CA SER A 163 27.27 0.60 18.36
C SER A 163 27.61 -0.64 19.20
N PHE A 164 26.82 -1.70 19.09
CA PHE A 164 27.09 -2.97 19.74
C PHE A 164 28.42 -3.60 19.28
N ILE A 165 28.62 -3.69 17.95
CA ILE A 165 29.84 -4.23 17.35
C ILE A 165 31.09 -3.48 17.87
N LYS A 166 31.04 -2.15 17.93
CA LYS A 166 32.14 -1.31 18.44
C LYS A 166 32.37 -1.52 19.93
N MET A 167 31.29 -1.66 20.72
CA MET A 167 31.39 -1.84 22.17
C MET A 167 32.00 -3.20 22.53
N GLU A 168 31.65 -4.24 21.78
CA GLU A 168 32.18 -5.59 21.95
C GLU A 168 33.56 -5.81 21.26
N SER A 169 34.14 -4.77 20.65
CA SER A 169 35.43 -4.86 19.93
C SER A 169 35.47 -5.98 18.86
N LEU A 170 34.36 -6.15 18.15
CA LEU A 170 34.21 -7.16 17.10
C LEU A 170 34.68 -6.68 15.72
N LEU A 171 35.18 -5.44 15.62
CA LEU A 171 35.85 -4.83 14.47
C LEU A 171 37.15 -4.18 14.88
#